data_49dbea72daa5bbcf5fade9739161a896
#
_entry.id   49dbea72daa5bbcf5fade9739161a896
#
_cell.length_a   1.000
_cell.length_b   1.000
_cell.length_c   1.000
_cell.angle_alpha   90.00
_cell.angle_beta   90.00
_cell.angle_gamma   90.00
#
_symmetry.space_group_name_H-M   'P 1'
#
loop_
_entity.id
_entity.type
_entity.pdbx_description
1 polymer ?
#
loop_
_entity_poly.entity_id
_entity_poly.type
_entity_poly.pdbx_seq_one_letter_code
_entity_poly.pdbx_strand_id
1 'polypeptide(L)'
;MKPKTGNNANGLRLLTRGAVYVAVVAVFLVGQAFTQSPTPGSDYELKRINLPGATGAVALDYFAYDRATEKVWVPASNTGSVDVIDEKTDAVSQITGFPTGEIERHGKKITLGPTAASIGNGVVYIGNRGNATLCAVDAKTFTRGECVPASPDRDVTPDGVIYIAATREVWITTRPTLGGDPAAAKSLQVFDASDPQRLKWKSKIPLEGLAEGYAVDNQRGLFYTNIEGPGKTLAIDVRSHKIVAEWNPGSADLQGLALDIARRFLFVACGDHVVSIDAGHDGKVLDSIRTGAGLDNIDYSADAKLLYAAASQAATLTIAEVGNDGKFHLKDTVPTVKGARGVVTGKGETAYLIDPAEGRILKLIRK
;
A
#
# COMPACT_ATOMS: atom_id res chain seq x y z
N MET A 1 -29.15 58.38 -45.63
CA MET A 1 -30.50 58.80 -45.96
C MET A 1 -31.47 58.22 -44.88
N LYS A 2 -31.99 59.12 -44.08
CA LYS A 2 -33.24 58.97 -43.29
C LYS A 2 -34.38 59.17 -44.28
N PRO A 3 -35.67 58.99 -43.97
CA PRO A 3 -36.36 58.72 -42.67
C PRO A 3 -37.61 57.82 -42.83
N LYS A 4 -38.36 57.54 -41.80
CA LYS A 4 -39.55 58.13 -41.14
C LYS A 4 -40.45 56.99 -40.65
N THR A 5 -40.80 57.00 -39.43
CA THR A 5 -42.00 57.48 -38.66
C THR A 5 -43.29 56.66 -38.76
N GLY A 6 -43.91 56.48 -37.65
CA GLY A 6 -45.32 56.53 -37.37
C GLY A 6 -45.75 55.52 -36.29
N ASN A 7 -45.94 55.92 -35.14
CA ASN A 7 -47.00 56.48 -34.27
C ASN A 7 -48.18 55.56 -33.92
N ASN A 8 -48.28 55.39 -32.61
CA ASN A 8 -49.47 55.44 -31.73
C ASN A 8 -50.66 54.47 -31.92
N ALA A 9 -50.96 53.78 -30.83
CA ALA A 9 -52.24 54.00 -30.15
C ALA A 9 -52.32 53.25 -28.81
N ASN A 10 -52.79 53.99 -27.82
CA ASN A 10 -53.14 53.67 -26.45
C ASN A 10 -54.13 52.50 -26.32
N GLY A 11 -53.93 51.70 -25.28
CA GLY A 11 -54.87 50.74 -24.80
C GLY A 11 -54.66 50.43 -23.29
N LEU A 12 -55.28 51.31 -22.49
CA LEU A 12 -55.43 51.17 -21.04
C LEU A 12 -56.29 49.96 -20.67
N ARG A 13 -55.79 48.95 -19.96
CA ARG A 13 -56.63 48.02 -19.21
C ARG A 13 -55.99 47.53 -17.90
N LEU A 14 -56.66 47.95 -16.88
CA LEU A 14 -56.83 47.44 -15.51
C LEU A 14 -55.91 46.36 -14.96
N LEU A 15 -55.35 46.70 -13.84
CA LEU A 15 -54.74 45.90 -12.78
C LEU A 15 -55.72 44.85 -12.22
N THR A 16 -55.34 43.61 -12.25
CA THR A 16 -55.77 42.65 -11.24
C THR A 16 -54.55 42.08 -10.54
N ARG A 17 -54.43 42.42 -9.26
CA ARG A 17 -53.44 41.88 -8.34
C ARG A 17 -53.78 40.42 -8.05
N GLY A 18 -53.04 39.49 -8.64
CA GLY A 18 -53.03 38.09 -8.21
C GLY A 18 -51.86 37.88 -7.26
N ALA A 19 -52.11 37.68 -6.00
CA ALA A 19 -51.11 37.28 -5.03
C ALA A 19 -50.69 35.83 -5.31
N VAL A 20 -49.44 35.65 -5.80
CA VAL A 20 -48.82 34.34 -5.91
C VAL A 20 -48.21 34.00 -4.55
N TYR A 21 -48.87 33.10 -3.82
CA TYR A 21 -48.27 32.46 -2.65
C TYR A 21 -47.21 31.48 -3.12
N VAL A 22 -45.93 31.85 -2.96
CA VAL A 22 -44.83 30.89 -3.10
C VAL A 22 -44.76 30.10 -1.80
N ALA A 23 -45.27 28.89 -1.82
CA ALA A 23 -45.06 27.93 -0.75
C ALA A 23 -43.61 27.45 -0.82
N VAL A 24 -42.76 27.95 0.07
CA VAL A 24 -41.41 27.41 0.29
C VAL A 24 -41.57 26.08 1.03
N VAL A 25 -41.52 24.98 0.29
CA VAL A 25 -41.38 23.65 0.88
C VAL A 25 -39.92 23.48 1.29
N ALA A 26 -39.61 23.70 2.59
CA ALA A 26 -38.33 23.35 3.18
C ALA A 26 -38.26 21.82 3.25
N VAL A 27 -37.58 21.22 2.28
CA VAL A 27 -37.16 19.81 2.35
C VAL A 27 -36.03 19.71 3.36
N PHE A 28 -36.37 19.35 4.59
CA PHE A 28 -35.37 18.91 5.57
C PHE A 28 -34.81 17.56 5.09
N LEU A 29 -33.65 17.59 4.41
CA LEU A 29 -32.84 16.41 4.24
C LEU A 29 -32.26 16.08 5.64
N VAL A 30 -32.96 15.25 6.37
CA VAL A 30 -32.39 14.54 7.53
C VAL A 30 -31.35 13.60 6.97
N GLY A 31 -30.12 14.03 7.00
CA GLY A 31 -28.95 13.18 6.76
C GLY A 31 -29.00 12.03 7.76
N GLN A 32 -29.47 10.88 7.34
CA GLN A 32 -29.28 9.67 8.11
C GLN A 32 -27.77 9.41 8.14
N ALA A 33 -27.12 9.76 9.24
CA ALA A 33 -25.84 9.20 9.61
C ALA A 33 -26.07 7.69 9.70
N PHE A 34 -25.62 6.96 8.68
CA PHE A 34 -25.47 5.51 8.78
C PHE A 34 -24.41 5.25 9.84
N THR A 35 -24.80 5.21 11.10
CA THR A 35 -24.05 4.49 12.12
C THR A 35 -24.09 3.04 11.67
N GLN A 36 -22.99 2.55 11.08
CA GLN A 36 -22.81 1.12 10.89
C GLN A 36 -22.91 0.48 12.27
N SER A 37 -24.01 -0.17 12.54
CA SER A 37 -24.12 -1.07 13.68
C SER A 37 -23.00 -2.10 13.55
N PRO A 38 -22.27 -2.42 14.62
CA PRO A 38 -21.28 -3.49 14.56
C PRO A 38 -21.96 -4.74 14.03
N THR A 39 -21.40 -5.33 13.01
CA THR A 39 -21.85 -6.61 12.46
C THR A 39 -21.89 -7.59 13.62
N PRO A 40 -23.07 -8.17 13.98
CA PRO A 40 -23.13 -9.10 15.08
C PRO A 40 -22.28 -10.31 14.73
N GLY A 41 -21.15 -10.52 15.44
CA GLY A 41 -20.45 -11.77 15.46
C GLY A 41 -19.22 -11.91 14.57
N SER A 42 -18.42 -10.85 14.34
CA SER A 42 -17.07 -11.09 13.82
C SER A 42 -16.28 -12.01 14.77
N ASP A 43 -15.67 -13.07 14.18
CA ASP A 43 -14.77 -13.98 14.89
C ASP A 43 -13.43 -13.35 15.25
N TYR A 44 -13.22 -12.08 14.89
CA TYR A 44 -11.96 -11.36 15.05
C TYR A 44 -12.12 -10.15 15.96
N GLU A 45 -11.01 -9.78 16.60
CA GLU A 45 -10.87 -8.51 17.30
C GLU A 45 -9.57 -7.79 16.91
N LEU A 46 -9.54 -6.47 17.11
CA LEU A 46 -8.37 -5.63 16.84
C LEU A 46 -7.77 -5.13 18.16
N LYS A 47 -6.56 -5.56 18.45
CA LYS A 47 -5.75 -5.07 19.55
C LYS A 47 -4.85 -3.93 19.08
N ARG A 48 -4.74 -2.85 19.89
CA ARG A 48 -3.91 -1.68 19.57
C ARG A 48 -2.54 -1.80 20.18
N ILE A 49 -1.49 -1.58 19.39
CA ILE A 49 -0.09 -1.56 19.82
C ILE A 49 0.48 -0.19 19.48
N ASN A 50 0.75 0.62 20.51
CA ASN A 50 1.31 1.97 20.31
C ASN A 50 2.78 1.88 19.94
N LEU A 51 3.21 2.72 18.98
CA LEU A 51 4.61 2.83 18.59
C LEU A 51 5.32 3.82 19.51
N PRO A 52 6.53 3.50 20.03
CA PRO A 52 7.29 4.39 20.88
C PRO A 52 7.64 5.70 20.17
N GLY A 53 7.54 6.84 20.89
CA GLY A 53 7.85 8.16 20.32
C GLY A 53 6.79 8.74 19.38
N ALA A 54 5.72 8.02 19.08
CA ALA A 54 4.58 8.54 18.34
C ALA A 54 3.80 9.54 19.20
N THR A 55 3.81 10.82 18.83
CA THR A 55 3.06 11.90 19.50
C THR A 55 1.88 12.37 18.65
N GLY A 56 1.40 11.55 17.74
CA GLY A 56 0.35 11.83 16.76
C GLY A 56 0.56 10.99 15.51
N ALA A 57 0.18 11.53 14.37
CA ALA A 57 0.26 10.81 13.11
C ALA A 57 1.69 10.37 12.77
N VAL A 58 1.83 9.09 12.38
CA VAL A 58 3.08 8.50 11.89
C VAL A 58 2.87 8.04 10.45
N ALA A 59 3.78 8.45 9.57
CA ALA A 59 3.77 7.95 8.20
C ALA A 59 4.23 6.49 8.21
N LEU A 60 3.29 5.58 7.94
CA LEU A 60 3.47 4.14 7.89
C LEU A 60 3.16 3.65 6.48
N ASP A 61 4.00 2.74 5.97
CA ASP A 61 3.86 2.21 4.61
C ASP A 61 4.19 0.71 4.56
N TYR A 62 5.28 0.30 3.92
CA TYR A 62 5.66 -1.11 3.80
C TYR A 62 6.34 -1.61 5.07
N PHE A 63 5.65 -2.38 5.86
CA PHE A 63 6.19 -3.10 7.01
C PHE A 63 6.27 -4.59 6.70
N ALA A 64 6.99 -5.38 7.52
CA ALA A 64 7.26 -6.78 7.20
C ALA A 64 7.17 -7.67 8.43
N TYR A 65 6.73 -8.91 8.22
CA TYR A 65 6.71 -9.95 9.25
C TYR A 65 7.85 -10.94 9.04
N ASP A 66 8.70 -11.09 10.05
CA ASP A 66 9.75 -12.10 10.10
C ASP A 66 9.22 -13.41 10.67
N ARG A 67 8.95 -14.36 9.80
CA ARG A 67 8.44 -15.68 10.19
C ARG A 67 9.43 -16.50 11.01
N ALA A 68 10.74 -16.23 10.88
CA ALA A 68 11.77 -16.96 11.61
C ALA A 68 11.86 -16.54 13.08
N THR A 69 11.63 -15.27 13.38
CA THR A 69 11.71 -14.72 14.73
C THR A 69 10.35 -14.33 15.30
N GLU A 70 9.26 -14.49 14.52
CA GLU A 70 7.89 -14.10 14.86
C GLU A 70 7.81 -12.61 15.28
N LYS A 71 8.41 -11.71 14.47
CA LYS A 71 8.47 -10.27 14.73
C LYS A 71 7.95 -9.46 13.55
N VAL A 72 7.24 -8.37 13.86
CA VAL A 72 6.83 -7.36 12.88
C VAL A 72 7.81 -6.21 12.91
N TRP A 73 8.34 -5.86 11.74
CA TRP A 73 9.26 -4.74 11.53
C TRP A 73 8.51 -3.57 10.92
N VAL A 74 8.38 -2.49 11.66
CA VAL A 74 7.55 -1.34 11.34
C VAL A 74 8.43 -0.11 11.15
N PRO A 75 8.74 0.30 9.91
CA PRO A 75 9.36 1.58 9.66
C PRO A 75 8.41 2.71 10.08
N ALA A 76 8.73 3.40 11.18
CA ALA A 76 7.94 4.50 11.74
C ALA A 76 8.49 5.85 11.27
N SER A 77 8.28 6.14 10.03
CA SER A 77 8.95 7.10 9.16
C SER A 77 9.37 8.42 9.84
N ASN A 78 8.42 9.28 10.18
CA ASN A 78 8.70 10.62 10.72
C ASN A 78 9.24 10.62 12.17
N THR A 79 9.26 9.46 12.85
CA THR A 79 9.94 9.32 14.15
C THR A 79 11.43 9.03 14.00
N GLY A 80 11.91 8.71 12.79
CA GLY A 80 13.28 8.30 12.54
C GLY A 80 13.66 6.97 13.16
N SER A 81 12.67 6.06 13.31
CA SER A 81 12.87 4.75 13.89
C SER A 81 12.32 3.62 13.02
N VAL A 82 12.77 2.40 13.33
CA VAL A 82 12.14 1.14 12.94
C VAL A 82 11.75 0.45 14.23
N ASP A 83 10.46 0.21 14.41
CA ASP A 83 9.92 -0.43 15.59
C ASP A 83 9.74 -1.93 15.32
N VAL A 84 10.06 -2.75 16.31
CA VAL A 84 10.03 -4.21 16.21
C VAL A 84 9.08 -4.77 17.25
N ILE A 85 7.97 -5.33 16.80
CA ILE A 85 6.92 -5.89 17.64
C ILE A 85 7.12 -7.39 17.75
N ASP A 86 7.23 -7.90 18.97
CA ASP A 86 7.23 -9.33 19.23
C ASP A 86 5.79 -9.86 19.19
N GLU A 87 5.51 -10.82 18.33
CA GLU A 87 4.12 -11.30 18.12
C GLU A 87 3.53 -11.96 19.36
N LYS A 88 4.35 -12.62 20.21
CA LYS A 88 3.86 -13.38 21.36
C LYS A 88 3.51 -12.47 22.54
N THR A 89 4.32 -11.42 22.73
CA THR A 89 4.24 -10.58 23.93
C THR A 89 3.66 -9.20 23.67
N ASP A 90 3.55 -8.80 22.40
CA ASP A 90 3.23 -7.46 21.91
C ASP A 90 4.23 -6.39 22.40
N ALA A 91 5.38 -6.80 22.94
CA ALA A 91 6.44 -5.89 23.32
C ALA A 91 7.06 -5.21 22.09
N VAL A 92 7.32 -3.91 22.20
CA VAL A 92 7.90 -3.11 21.13
C VAL A 92 9.32 -2.73 21.49
N SER A 93 10.28 -3.11 20.66
CA SER A 93 11.66 -2.62 20.68
C SER A 93 11.83 -1.57 19.58
N GLN A 94 12.73 -0.60 19.78
CA GLN A 94 12.92 0.47 18.81
C GLN A 94 14.38 0.60 18.39
N ILE A 95 14.60 0.72 17.07
CA ILE A 95 15.90 1.02 16.47
C ILE A 95 15.83 2.46 15.96
N THR A 96 16.55 3.37 16.62
CA THR A 96 16.49 4.81 16.36
C THR A 96 17.65 5.30 15.50
N GLY A 97 17.64 6.62 15.19
CA GLY A 97 18.74 7.30 14.50
C GLY A 97 18.74 7.12 12.99
N PHE A 98 17.61 6.76 12.39
CA PHE A 98 17.44 6.86 10.94
C PHE A 98 17.21 8.34 10.59
N PRO A 99 17.96 8.88 9.61
CA PRO A 99 17.75 10.26 9.17
C PRO A 99 16.33 10.50 8.67
N THR A 100 15.78 11.65 9.05
CA THR A 100 14.51 12.14 8.50
C THR A 100 14.78 13.34 7.59
N GLY A 101 13.87 13.57 6.63
CA GLY A 101 13.94 14.70 5.71
C GLY A 101 12.54 15.24 5.41
N GLU A 102 12.45 16.53 5.08
CA GLU A 102 11.19 17.12 4.63
C GLU A 102 11.00 16.89 3.15
N ILE A 103 9.78 16.52 2.78
CA ILE A 103 9.29 16.52 1.40
C ILE A 103 8.03 17.37 1.30
N GLU A 104 7.71 17.85 0.10
CA GLU A 104 6.43 18.48 -0.18
C GLU A 104 5.52 17.49 -0.91
N ARG A 105 4.33 17.25 -0.38
CA ARG A 105 3.32 16.41 -0.99
C ARG A 105 1.98 17.15 -0.98
N HIS A 106 1.40 17.36 -2.17
CA HIS A 106 0.14 18.12 -2.34
C HIS A 106 0.16 19.49 -1.66
N GLY A 107 1.26 20.25 -1.80
CA GLY A 107 1.44 21.57 -1.23
C GLY A 107 1.63 21.59 0.29
N LYS A 108 1.84 20.43 0.93
CA LYS A 108 2.12 20.31 2.36
C LYS A 108 3.51 19.74 2.58
N LYS A 109 4.25 20.36 3.51
CA LYS A 109 5.50 19.77 4.01
C LYS A 109 5.19 18.61 4.93
N ILE A 110 5.78 17.45 4.66
CA ILE A 110 5.72 16.27 5.50
C ILE A 110 7.14 15.78 5.78
N THR A 111 7.36 15.27 6.98
CA THR A 111 8.62 14.64 7.35
C THR A 111 8.54 13.15 7.06
N LEU A 112 9.52 12.62 6.36
CA LEU A 112 9.69 11.19 6.12
C LEU A 112 11.08 10.73 6.59
N GLY A 113 11.16 9.47 6.93
CA GLY A 113 12.36 8.73 7.27
C GLY A 113 12.28 7.33 6.69
N PRO A 114 12.51 6.23 7.47
CA PRO A 114 12.34 4.86 7.00
C PRO A 114 10.87 4.57 6.69
N THR A 115 10.57 4.01 5.51
CA THR A 115 9.20 3.76 5.03
C THR A 115 8.95 2.33 4.59
N ALA A 116 9.99 1.54 4.35
CA ALA A 116 9.85 0.19 3.85
C ALA A 116 10.81 -0.78 4.53
N ALA A 117 10.36 -2.01 4.77
CA ALA A 117 11.15 -3.10 5.32
C ALA A 117 10.95 -4.37 4.50
N SER A 118 12.03 -5.15 4.35
CA SER A 118 12.01 -6.50 3.81
C SER A 118 12.99 -7.38 4.55
N ILE A 119 12.68 -8.66 4.69
CA ILE A 119 13.45 -9.58 5.50
C ILE A 119 13.98 -10.72 4.66
N GLY A 120 15.25 -11.03 4.85
CA GLY A 120 15.87 -12.20 4.23
C GLY A 120 17.22 -12.55 4.82
N ASN A 121 17.44 -13.82 5.02
CA ASN A 121 18.73 -14.37 5.49
C ASN A 121 19.23 -13.76 6.82
N GLY A 122 18.31 -13.51 7.77
CA GLY A 122 18.63 -12.92 9.07
C GLY A 122 18.93 -11.41 9.05
N VAL A 123 18.65 -10.75 7.94
CA VAL A 123 18.83 -9.30 7.75
C VAL A 123 17.51 -8.65 7.40
N VAL A 124 17.30 -7.45 7.89
CA VAL A 124 16.18 -6.59 7.50
C VAL A 124 16.71 -5.41 6.70
N TYR A 125 16.21 -5.28 5.50
CA TYR A 125 16.58 -4.21 4.57
C TYR A 125 15.56 -3.09 4.70
N ILE A 126 16.04 -1.89 5.01
CA ILE A 126 15.22 -0.72 5.31
C ILE A 126 15.41 0.34 4.24
N GLY A 127 14.33 0.67 3.55
CA GLY A 127 14.27 1.81 2.65
C GLY A 127 13.99 3.09 3.44
N ASN A 128 14.88 4.09 3.32
CA ASN A 128 14.72 5.37 3.99
C ASN A 128 14.48 6.49 2.96
N ARG A 129 13.26 7.01 2.92
CA ARG A 129 12.90 8.13 2.04
C ARG A 129 13.45 9.48 2.52
N GLY A 130 13.70 9.62 3.83
CA GLY A 130 14.17 10.87 4.41
C GLY A 130 15.53 11.33 3.89
N ASN A 131 16.39 10.39 3.51
CA ASN A 131 17.72 10.68 2.97
C ASN A 131 18.08 9.84 1.72
N ALA A 132 17.08 9.21 1.08
CA ALA A 132 17.23 8.41 -0.13
C ALA A 132 18.29 7.29 0.01
N THR A 133 18.19 6.46 1.06
CA THR A 133 19.14 5.38 1.31
C THR A 133 18.45 4.02 1.51
N LEU A 134 19.24 2.95 1.30
CA LEU A 134 18.92 1.58 1.68
C LEU A 134 19.91 1.15 2.76
N CYS A 135 19.40 0.61 3.88
CA CYS A 135 20.20 0.16 5.02
C CYS A 135 19.97 -1.34 5.27
N ALA A 136 20.98 -2.04 5.77
CA ALA A 136 20.83 -3.39 6.31
C ALA A 136 20.87 -3.34 7.85
N VAL A 137 19.99 -4.12 8.48
CA VAL A 137 19.90 -4.26 9.94
C VAL A 137 19.95 -5.75 10.28
N ASP A 138 20.84 -6.15 11.16
CA ASP A 138 20.87 -7.52 11.68
C ASP A 138 19.58 -7.80 12.47
N ALA A 139 18.81 -8.82 12.05
CA ALA A 139 17.50 -9.10 12.62
C ALA A 139 17.54 -9.62 14.07
N LYS A 140 18.70 -10.09 14.53
CA LYS A 140 18.88 -10.65 15.87
C LYS A 140 19.44 -9.62 16.86
N THR A 141 20.44 -8.86 16.45
CA THR A 141 21.13 -7.90 17.31
C THR A 141 20.58 -6.49 17.21
N PHE A 142 19.75 -6.22 16.20
CA PHE A 142 19.22 -4.90 15.83
C PHE A 142 20.32 -3.88 15.45
N THR A 143 21.51 -4.39 15.13
CA THR A 143 22.63 -3.55 14.72
C THR A 143 22.44 -3.11 13.28
N ARG A 144 22.39 -1.78 13.09
CA ARG A 144 22.34 -1.18 11.74
C ARG A 144 23.75 -1.11 11.15
N GLY A 145 23.90 -1.66 9.95
CA GLY A 145 25.10 -1.51 9.12
C GLY A 145 25.18 -0.16 8.41
N GLU A 146 26.12 -0.06 7.48
CA GLU A 146 26.24 1.12 6.61
C GLU A 146 25.03 1.22 5.67
N CYS A 147 24.52 2.46 5.50
CA CYS A 147 23.46 2.73 4.54
C CYS A 147 24.07 3.21 3.22
N VAL A 148 23.55 2.74 2.12
CA VAL A 148 23.97 3.12 0.77
C VAL A 148 22.93 3.97 0.07
N PRO A 149 23.30 4.87 -0.86
CA PRO A 149 22.31 5.63 -1.65
C PRO A 149 21.38 4.70 -2.42
N ALA A 150 20.10 5.09 -2.55
CA ALA A 150 19.08 4.34 -3.29
C ALA A 150 19.38 4.24 -4.79
N SER A 151 20.14 5.18 -5.34
CA SER A 151 20.72 5.13 -6.68
C SER A 151 22.08 5.83 -6.69
N PRO A 152 22.99 5.53 -7.65
CA PRO A 152 24.22 6.26 -7.81
C PRO A 152 24.01 7.77 -8.05
N ASP A 153 22.99 8.10 -8.82
CA ASP A 153 22.70 9.49 -9.24
C ASP A 153 21.96 10.26 -8.15
N ARG A 154 21.48 9.58 -7.07
CA ARG A 154 20.71 10.16 -5.96
C ARG A 154 19.42 10.89 -6.41
N ASP A 155 18.86 10.47 -7.52
CA ASP A 155 17.71 11.06 -8.20
C ASP A 155 16.37 10.44 -7.76
N VAL A 156 16.44 9.31 -7.03
CA VAL A 156 15.27 8.58 -6.55
C VAL A 156 15.36 8.27 -5.05
N THR A 157 14.19 8.07 -4.44
CA THR A 157 14.06 7.55 -3.08
C THR A 157 13.47 6.14 -3.12
N PRO A 158 13.80 5.25 -2.15
CA PRO A 158 13.15 3.95 -2.05
C PRO A 158 11.68 4.13 -1.67
N ASP A 159 10.81 3.33 -2.30
CA ASP A 159 9.40 3.21 -1.95
C ASP A 159 9.16 1.84 -1.30
N GLY A 160 9.08 0.79 -2.08
CA GLY A 160 9.09 -0.58 -1.60
C GLY A 160 10.50 -1.19 -1.61
N VAL A 161 10.74 -2.15 -0.73
CA VAL A 161 12.00 -2.89 -0.62
C VAL A 161 11.69 -4.37 -0.58
N ILE A 162 12.41 -5.19 -1.34
CA ILE A 162 12.23 -6.64 -1.34
C ILE A 162 13.56 -7.38 -1.47
N TYR A 163 13.80 -8.35 -0.57
CA TYR A 163 14.91 -9.28 -0.68
C TYR A 163 14.54 -10.47 -1.56
N ILE A 164 15.39 -10.77 -2.51
CA ILE A 164 15.24 -11.87 -3.46
C ILE A 164 16.28 -12.96 -3.12
N ALA A 165 15.81 -14.00 -2.45
CA ALA A 165 16.69 -15.08 -1.98
C ALA A 165 17.36 -15.85 -3.12
N ALA A 166 16.69 -15.99 -4.27
CA ALA A 166 17.20 -16.74 -5.43
C ALA A 166 18.50 -16.15 -6.01
N THR A 167 18.71 -14.83 -5.85
CA THR A 167 19.89 -14.13 -6.38
C THR A 167 20.71 -13.44 -5.29
N ARG A 168 20.21 -13.45 -4.04
CA ARG A 168 20.77 -12.67 -2.92
C ARG A 168 20.88 -11.18 -3.26
N GLU A 169 19.82 -10.65 -3.85
CA GLU A 169 19.68 -9.25 -4.21
C GLU A 169 18.60 -8.58 -3.39
N VAL A 170 18.72 -7.26 -3.22
CA VAL A 170 17.63 -6.41 -2.77
C VAL A 170 17.19 -5.54 -3.93
N TRP A 171 15.92 -5.60 -4.26
CA TRP A 171 15.31 -4.73 -5.25
C TRP A 171 14.48 -3.67 -4.54
N ILE A 172 14.49 -2.46 -5.07
CA ILE A 172 13.62 -1.38 -4.56
C ILE A 172 12.78 -0.80 -5.68
N THR A 173 11.50 -0.60 -5.42
CA THR A 173 10.67 0.31 -6.19
C THR A 173 11.04 1.74 -5.79
N THR A 174 10.82 2.71 -6.68
CA THR A 174 11.34 4.05 -6.47
C THR A 174 10.30 5.13 -6.70
N ARG A 175 10.48 6.25 -6.00
CA ARG A 175 9.81 7.53 -6.24
C ARG A 175 10.85 8.60 -6.54
N PRO A 176 10.52 9.67 -7.27
CA PRO A 176 11.47 10.75 -7.50
C PRO A 176 11.83 11.44 -6.18
N THR A 177 13.03 11.97 -6.10
CA THR A 177 13.40 12.91 -5.03
C THR A 177 12.59 14.20 -5.16
N LEU A 178 12.55 15.02 -4.10
CA LEU A 178 11.86 16.30 -4.14
C LEU A 178 12.43 17.20 -5.26
N GLY A 179 11.56 17.61 -6.20
CA GLY A 179 11.98 18.37 -7.38
C GLY A 179 12.76 17.57 -8.43
N GLY A 180 12.93 16.27 -8.23
CA GLY A 180 13.58 15.36 -9.19
C GLY A 180 12.72 15.05 -10.41
N ASP A 181 13.35 14.53 -11.46
CA ASP A 181 12.65 14.09 -12.67
C ASP A 181 11.80 12.84 -12.37
N PRO A 182 10.47 12.88 -12.57
CA PRO A 182 9.63 11.71 -12.41
C PRO A 182 10.05 10.51 -13.29
N ALA A 183 10.72 10.76 -14.42
CA ALA A 183 11.20 9.70 -15.29
C ALA A 183 12.32 8.86 -14.64
N ALA A 184 13.11 9.43 -13.75
CA ALA A 184 14.17 8.71 -13.03
C ALA A 184 13.61 7.55 -12.17
N ALA A 185 12.41 7.73 -11.63
CA ALA A 185 11.74 6.73 -10.78
C ALA A 185 11.03 5.62 -11.57
N LYS A 186 10.99 5.69 -12.90
CA LYS A 186 10.45 4.59 -13.72
C LYS A 186 11.47 3.46 -13.86
N SER A 187 11.86 2.91 -12.73
CA SER A 187 12.86 1.82 -12.66
C SER A 187 12.79 1.09 -11.33
N LEU A 188 13.29 -0.16 -11.31
CA LEU A 188 13.71 -0.83 -10.09
C LEU A 188 15.22 -0.63 -9.93
N GLN A 189 15.67 -0.38 -8.72
CA GLN A 189 17.09 -0.38 -8.41
C GLN A 189 17.46 -1.73 -7.79
N VAL A 190 18.56 -2.30 -8.23
CA VAL A 190 19.04 -3.65 -7.85
C VAL A 190 20.33 -3.53 -7.08
N PHE A 191 20.38 -4.16 -5.91
CA PHE A 191 21.55 -4.21 -5.04
C PHE A 191 22.02 -5.63 -4.84
N ASP A 192 23.32 -5.84 -4.88
CA ASP A 192 23.96 -7.07 -4.39
C ASP A 192 23.93 -7.06 -2.85
N ALA A 193 23.31 -8.08 -2.27
CA ALA A 193 23.21 -8.33 -0.84
C ALA A 193 23.82 -9.68 -0.45
N SER A 194 24.75 -10.20 -1.25
CA SER A 194 25.51 -11.41 -0.93
C SER A 194 26.38 -11.25 0.33
N ASP A 195 26.86 -10.04 0.59
CA ASP A 195 27.38 -9.58 1.87
C ASP A 195 26.41 -8.55 2.45
N PRO A 196 25.57 -8.93 3.41
CA PRO A 196 24.52 -8.03 3.93
C PRO A 196 25.07 -6.80 4.67
N GLN A 197 26.34 -6.83 5.10
CA GLN A 197 26.98 -5.68 5.72
C GLN A 197 27.55 -4.70 4.68
N ARG A 198 27.57 -5.07 3.40
CA ARG A 198 28.15 -4.30 2.31
C ARG A 198 27.24 -4.29 1.09
N LEU A 199 26.05 -3.75 1.24
CA LEU A 199 25.16 -3.54 0.10
C LEU A 199 25.86 -2.77 -1.00
N LYS A 200 25.74 -3.26 -2.25
CA LYS A 200 26.32 -2.60 -3.43
C LYS A 200 25.26 -2.43 -4.50
N TRP A 201 25.10 -1.21 -4.98
CA TRP A 201 24.28 -0.99 -6.17
C TRP A 201 24.86 -1.79 -7.34
N LYS A 202 24.01 -2.50 -8.07
CA LYS A 202 24.38 -3.41 -9.15
C LYS A 202 23.90 -2.90 -10.51
N SER A 203 22.62 -2.59 -10.61
CA SER A 203 21.98 -2.16 -11.85
C SER A 203 20.63 -1.51 -11.60
N LYS A 204 20.02 -0.99 -12.67
CA LYS A 204 18.60 -0.61 -12.68
C LYS A 204 17.86 -1.37 -13.79
N ILE A 205 16.61 -1.66 -13.55
CA ILE A 205 15.68 -2.26 -14.51
C ILE A 205 14.70 -1.16 -14.93
N PRO A 206 14.78 -0.66 -16.18
CA PRO A 206 13.88 0.39 -16.63
C PRO A 206 12.45 -0.14 -16.78
N LEU A 207 11.47 0.70 -16.45
CA LEU A 207 10.04 0.43 -16.55
C LEU A 207 9.35 1.52 -17.35
N GLU A 208 8.16 1.23 -17.88
CA GLU A 208 7.33 2.22 -18.61
C GLU A 208 6.60 3.21 -17.69
N GLY A 209 6.41 2.86 -16.40
CA GLY A 209 5.74 3.66 -15.38
C GLY A 209 6.34 3.44 -14.00
N LEU A 210 5.73 4.04 -12.98
CA LEU A 210 6.12 3.81 -11.60
C LEU A 210 5.67 2.41 -11.17
N ALA A 211 6.55 1.68 -10.49
CA ALA A 211 6.21 0.40 -9.89
C ALA A 211 5.42 0.61 -8.60
N GLU A 212 4.29 -0.13 -8.45
CA GLU A 212 3.45 -0.11 -7.26
C GLU A 212 3.15 -1.54 -6.77
N GLY A 213 3.47 -1.81 -5.52
CA GLY A 213 3.35 -3.14 -4.97
C GLY A 213 4.32 -4.15 -5.59
N TYR A 214 4.53 -5.26 -4.90
CA TYR A 214 5.39 -6.33 -5.38
C TYR A 214 5.09 -7.66 -4.68
N ALA A 215 5.45 -8.76 -5.36
CA ALA A 215 5.51 -10.10 -4.79
C ALA A 215 6.69 -10.87 -5.42
N VAL A 216 7.23 -11.86 -4.71
CA VAL A 216 8.37 -12.66 -5.20
C VAL A 216 8.10 -14.15 -5.11
N ASP A 217 8.27 -14.83 -6.22
CA ASP A 217 8.37 -16.29 -6.28
C ASP A 217 9.84 -16.70 -6.30
N ASN A 218 10.43 -16.86 -5.14
CA ASN A 218 11.82 -17.29 -5.01
C ASN A 218 12.06 -18.72 -5.54
N GLN A 219 11.03 -19.57 -5.62
CA GLN A 219 11.15 -20.93 -6.14
C GLN A 219 11.35 -20.92 -7.65
N ARG A 220 10.65 -20.02 -8.35
CA ARG A 220 10.70 -19.90 -9.82
C ARG A 220 11.59 -18.77 -10.30
N GLY A 221 12.05 -17.91 -9.39
CA GLY A 221 12.88 -16.76 -9.71
C GLY A 221 12.11 -15.66 -10.45
N LEU A 222 10.88 -15.37 -10.02
CA LEU A 222 10.03 -14.34 -10.61
C LEU A 222 9.72 -13.25 -9.59
N PHE A 223 9.86 -12.01 -10.02
CA PHE A 223 9.42 -10.82 -9.31
C PHE A 223 8.19 -10.26 -10.03
N TYR A 224 7.14 -9.97 -9.29
CA TYR A 224 5.92 -9.37 -9.81
C TYR A 224 5.78 -7.94 -9.29
N THR A 225 5.33 -7.02 -10.15
CA THR A 225 4.99 -5.66 -9.76
C THR A 225 3.92 -5.08 -10.67
N ASN A 226 3.13 -4.18 -10.14
CA ASN A 226 2.17 -3.40 -10.91
C ASN A 226 2.83 -2.14 -11.47
N ILE A 227 2.32 -1.62 -12.59
CA ILE A 227 2.78 -0.39 -13.20
C ILE A 227 1.63 0.62 -13.20
N GLU A 228 1.84 1.73 -12.50
CA GLU A 228 0.90 2.85 -12.48
C GLU A 228 0.68 3.44 -13.88
N GLY A 229 -0.55 3.82 -14.18
CA GLY A 229 -0.95 4.42 -15.43
C GLY A 229 -1.38 3.41 -16.50
N PRO A 230 -0.51 2.53 -17.03
CA PRO A 230 -0.92 1.51 -17.99
C PRO A 230 -1.86 0.43 -17.47
N GLY A 231 -1.93 0.26 -16.12
CA GLY A 231 -2.77 -0.78 -15.50
C GLY A 231 -2.29 -2.19 -15.82
N LYS A 232 -0.99 -2.42 -15.78
CA LYS A 232 -0.34 -3.70 -16.07
C LYS A 232 0.32 -4.29 -14.85
N THR A 233 0.29 -5.61 -14.74
CA THR A 233 1.13 -6.39 -13.83
C THR A 233 2.26 -7.04 -14.64
N LEU A 234 3.50 -6.84 -14.21
CA LEU A 234 4.69 -7.41 -14.85
C LEU A 234 5.18 -8.61 -14.09
N ALA A 235 5.70 -9.61 -14.82
CA ALA A 235 6.56 -10.66 -14.29
C ALA A 235 7.99 -10.44 -14.81
N ILE A 236 8.96 -10.38 -13.91
CA ILE A 236 10.37 -10.11 -14.21
C ILE A 236 11.19 -11.30 -13.74
N ASP A 237 12.00 -11.90 -14.62
CA ASP A 237 12.95 -12.94 -14.24
C ASP A 237 14.11 -12.34 -13.42
N VAL A 238 14.29 -12.83 -12.20
CA VAL A 238 15.24 -12.22 -11.24
C VAL A 238 16.70 -12.44 -11.59
N ARG A 239 17.03 -13.41 -12.48
CA ARG A 239 18.41 -13.67 -12.89
C ARG A 239 18.81 -12.85 -14.09
N SER A 240 17.94 -12.76 -15.09
CA SER A 240 18.19 -11.99 -16.30
C SER A 240 17.79 -10.52 -16.22
N HIS A 241 17.01 -10.14 -15.20
CA HIS A 241 16.41 -8.81 -15.01
C HIS A 241 15.51 -8.40 -16.19
N LYS A 242 14.92 -9.36 -16.90
CA LYS A 242 14.06 -9.10 -18.05
C LYS A 242 12.61 -9.29 -17.71
N ILE A 243 11.75 -8.42 -18.23
CA ILE A 243 10.30 -8.62 -18.25
C ILE A 243 10.03 -9.86 -19.11
N VAL A 244 9.39 -10.87 -18.53
CA VAL A 244 9.07 -12.14 -19.20
C VAL A 244 7.58 -12.32 -19.43
N ALA A 245 6.73 -11.55 -18.74
CA ALA A 245 5.30 -11.50 -19.01
C ALA A 245 4.71 -10.15 -18.58
N GLU A 246 3.62 -9.76 -19.23
CA GLU A 246 2.80 -8.60 -18.92
C GLU A 246 1.34 -9.02 -18.94
N TRP A 247 0.59 -8.69 -17.89
CA TRP A 247 -0.81 -9.05 -17.75
C TRP A 247 -1.66 -7.83 -17.46
N ASN A 248 -2.94 -7.90 -17.84
CA ASN A 248 -3.92 -6.88 -17.53
C ASN A 248 -4.98 -7.46 -16.56
N PRO A 249 -4.94 -7.11 -15.27
CA PRO A 249 -5.94 -7.55 -14.29
C PRO A 249 -7.34 -6.95 -14.50
N GLY A 250 -7.51 -6.03 -15.44
CA GLY A 250 -8.81 -5.41 -15.73
C GLY A 250 -9.09 -4.13 -14.95
N SER A 251 -8.07 -3.53 -14.33
CA SER A 251 -8.18 -2.24 -13.62
C SER A 251 -7.02 -1.33 -14.01
N ALA A 252 -7.25 -0.01 -13.98
CA ALA A 252 -6.18 0.99 -14.12
C ALA A 252 -5.60 1.42 -12.75
N ASP A 253 -6.32 1.17 -11.66
CA ASP A 253 -5.92 1.50 -10.28
C ASP A 253 -5.31 0.26 -9.60
N LEU A 254 -4.12 -0.13 -10.03
CA LEU A 254 -3.38 -1.26 -9.49
C LEU A 254 -2.49 -0.81 -8.34
N GLN A 255 -2.55 -1.55 -7.23
CA GLN A 255 -1.86 -1.26 -5.98
C GLN A 255 -1.00 -2.46 -5.55
N GLY A 256 -1.07 -2.87 -4.29
CA GLY A 256 -0.30 -3.96 -3.73
C GLY A 256 -0.55 -5.34 -4.36
N LEU A 257 0.39 -6.25 -4.13
CA LEU A 257 0.36 -7.63 -4.58
C LEU A 257 0.57 -8.59 -3.42
N ALA A 258 -0.10 -9.75 -3.47
CA ALA A 258 0.20 -10.89 -2.62
C ALA A 258 0.23 -12.17 -3.46
N LEU A 259 0.97 -13.20 -3.01
CA LEU A 259 1.23 -14.39 -3.81
C LEU A 259 1.04 -15.68 -3.02
N ASP A 260 0.25 -16.59 -3.56
CA ASP A 260 0.30 -17.99 -3.20
C ASP A 260 1.36 -18.69 -4.05
N ILE A 261 2.55 -18.82 -3.50
CA ILE A 261 3.69 -19.43 -4.23
C ILE A 261 3.42 -20.87 -4.64
N ALA A 262 2.73 -21.65 -3.78
CA ALA A 262 2.50 -23.07 -4.02
C ALA A 262 1.56 -23.28 -5.20
N ARG A 263 0.46 -22.52 -5.28
CA ARG A 263 -0.57 -22.63 -6.32
C ARG A 263 -0.37 -21.68 -7.48
N ARG A 264 0.57 -20.72 -7.36
CA ARG A 264 0.87 -19.65 -8.34
C ARG A 264 -0.30 -18.71 -8.57
N PHE A 265 -1.10 -18.46 -7.54
CA PHE A 265 -2.13 -17.43 -7.59
C PHE A 265 -1.56 -16.10 -7.15
N LEU A 266 -1.58 -15.11 -8.02
CA LEU A 266 -1.19 -13.76 -7.71
C LEU A 266 -2.45 -12.93 -7.46
N PHE A 267 -2.50 -12.28 -6.30
CA PHE A 267 -3.60 -11.41 -5.90
C PHE A 267 -3.20 -9.97 -6.14
N VAL A 268 -4.05 -9.24 -6.84
CA VAL A 268 -3.79 -7.86 -7.29
C VAL A 268 -4.83 -6.95 -6.67
N ALA A 269 -4.40 -5.99 -5.85
CA ALA A 269 -5.26 -4.96 -5.31
C ALA A 269 -5.60 -3.93 -6.40
N CYS A 270 -6.89 -3.62 -6.56
CA CYS A 270 -7.44 -2.79 -7.63
C CYS A 270 -8.38 -1.73 -7.05
N GLY A 271 -7.86 -0.79 -6.25
CA GLY A 271 -8.62 0.33 -5.71
C GLY A 271 -9.72 -0.04 -4.72
N ASP A 272 -10.77 -0.78 -5.14
CA ASP A 272 -11.92 -1.19 -4.31
C ASP A 272 -12.21 -2.71 -4.31
N HIS A 273 -11.38 -3.48 -4.99
CA HIS A 273 -11.51 -4.94 -5.11
C HIS A 273 -10.15 -5.59 -5.28
N VAL A 274 -10.08 -6.91 -5.06
CA VAL A 274 -8.90 -7.72 -5.36
C VAL A 274 -9.23 -8.69 -6.48
N VAL A 275 -8.30 -8.81 -7.43
CA VAL A 275 -8.37 -9.77 -8.54
C VAL A 275 -7.40 -10.91 -8.26
N SER A 276 -7.84 -12.15 -8.47
CA SER A 276 -6.99 -13.35 -8.48
C SER A 276 -6.61 -13.69 -9.92
N ILE A 277 -5.32 -13.85 -10.19
CA ILE A 277 -4.81 -14.27 -11.49
C ILE A 277 -3.93 -15.52 -11.36
N ASP A 278 -3.97 -16.40 -12.36
CA ASP A 278 -3.11 -17.58 -12.44
C ASP A 278 -1.78 -17.20 -13.11
N ALA A 279 -0.78 -16.94 -12.30
CA ALA A 279 0.57 -16.65 -12.78
C ALA A 279 1.26 -17.84 -13.45
N GLY A 280 0.67 -19.01 -13.39
CA GLY A 280 1.14 -20.21 -14.08
C GLY A 280 0.54 -20.43 -15.46
N HIS A 281 -0.55 -19.72 -15.78
CA HIS A 281 -1.27 -19.84 -17.04
C HIS A 281 -1.55 -18.43 -17.61
N ASP A 282 -0.47 -17.74 -17.95
CA ASP A 282 -0.45 -16.46 -18.68
C ASP A 282 -1.31 -15.36 -18.01
N GLY A 283 -1.32 -15.31 -16.68
CA GLY A 283 -2.04 -14.26 -15.95
C GLY A 283 -3.56 -14.30 -16.13
N LYS A 284 -4.12 -15.48 -16.41
CA LYS A 284 -5.57 -15.65 -16.54
C LYS A 284 -6.28 -15.19 -15.27
N VAL A 285 -7.24 -14.27 -15.41
CA VAL A 285 -8.12 -13.86 -14.31
C VAL A 285 -8.99 -15.06 -13.89
N LEU A 286 -8.97 -15.36 -12.60
CA LEU A 286 -9.71 -16.48 -12.00
C LEU A 286 -10.98 -16.01 -11.31
N ASP A 287 -10.88 -14.88 -10.57
CA ASP A 287 -11.97 -14.33 -9.77
C ASP A 287 -11.69 -12.89 -9.34
N SER A 288 -12.68 -12.23 -8.76
CA SER A 288 -12.51 -10.96 -8.08
C SER A 288 -13.43 -10.84 -6.85
N ILE A 289 -12.98 -10.12 -5.82
CA ILE A 289 -13.76 -9.87 -4.60
C ILE A 289 -13.76 -8.39 -4.25
N ARG A 290 -14.95 -7.82 -3.97
CA ARG A 290 -15.08 -6.45 -3.48
C ARG A 290 -14.64 -6.34 -2.04
N THR A 291 -13.91 -5.28 -1.72
CA THR A 291 -13.28 -5.08 -0.40
C THR A 291 -13.63 -3.72 0.22
N GLY A 292 -14.01 -2.75 -0.59
CA GLY A 292 -14.15 -1.34 -0.22
C GLY A 292 -13.01 -0.49 -0.77
N ALA A 293 -13.24 0.81 -0.84
CA ALA A 293 -12.33 1.75 -1.47
C ALA A 293 -11.07 2.05 -0.63
N GLY A 294 -9.97 2.34 -1.33
CA GLY A 294 -8.70 2.74 -0.75
C GLY A 294 -7.81 1.57 -0.36
N LEU A 295 -7.85 0.50 -1.15
CA LEU A 295 -6.83 -0.55 -1.07
C LEU A 295 -5.45 0.03 -1.41
N ASP A 296 -4.44 -0.50 -0.74
CA ASP A 296 -3.04 -0.23 -1.03
C ASP A 296 -2.29 -1.57 -0.93
N ASN A 297 -1.71 -1.93 0.21
CA ASN A 297 -1.05 -3.22 0.37
C ASN A 297 -2.01 -4.29 0.90
N ILE A 298 -1.94 -5.46 0.29
CA ILE A 298 -2.65 -6.68 0.69
C ILE A 298 -1.64 -7.76 1.05
N ASP A 299 -2.05 -8.77 1.82
CA ASP A 299 -1.18 -9.90 2.13
C ASP A 299 -1.95 -11.21 2.19
N TYR A 300 -1.24 -12.32 2.01
CA TYR A 300 -1.79 -13.66 1.96
C TYR A 300 -1.09 -14.59 2.96
N SER A 301 -1.86 -15.17 3.88
CA SER A 301 -1.40 -16.22 4.78
C SER A 301 -1.50 -17.58 4.08
N ALA A 302 -0.34 -18.13 3.69
CA ALA A 302 -0.29 -19.46 3.06
C ALA A 302 -0.75 -20.58 4.01
N ASP A 303 -0.47 -20.44 5.30
CA ASP A 303 -0.83 -21.42 6.33
C ASP A 303 -2.34 -21.47 6.56
N ALA A 304 -2.98 -20.30 6.63
CA ALA A 304 -4.42 -20.16 6.83
C ALA A 304 -5.21 -20.19 5.49
N LYS A 305 -4.54 -20.03 4.34
CA LYS A 305 -5.13 -19.83 3.01
C LYS A 305 -6.09 -18.65 2.95
N LEU A 306 -5.73 -17.56 3.67
CA LEU A 306 -6.52 -16.36 3.79
C LEU A 306 -5.84 -15.18 3.13
N LEU A 307 -6.59 -14.44 2.32
CA LEU A 307 -6.25 -13.12 1.82
C LEU A 307 -6.77 -12.07 2.79
N TYR A 308 -5.93 -11.06 3.08
CA TYR A 308 -6.26 -9.89 3.87
C TYR A 308 -6.12 -8.64 3.02
N ALA A 309 -7.18 -7.84 2.97
CA ALA A 309 -7.23 -6.62 2.15
C ALA A 309 -7.77 -5.45 2.97
N ALA A 310 -6.87 -4.50 3.30
CA ALA A 310 -7.18 -3.33 4.12
C ALA A 310 -7.60 -2.15 3.23
N ALA A 311 -8.84 -1.67 3.40
CA ALA A 311 -9.43 -0.59 2.63
C ALA A 311 -9.50 0.71 3.45
N SER A 312 -8.55 1.60 3.22
CA SER A 312 -8.32 2.80 4.04
C SER A 312 -9.47 3.82 4.05
N GLN A 313 -10.14 3.99 2.91
CA GLN A 313 -11.27 4.92 2.80
C GLN A 313 -12.56 4.31 3.37
N ALA A 314 -12.77 3.02 3.13
CA ALA A 314 -13.90 2.28 3.67
C ALA A 314 -13.75 1.98 5.18
N ALA A 315 -12.52 2.05 5.72
CA ALA A 315 -12.18 1.67 7.09
C ALA A 315 -12.59 0.23 7.40
N THR A 316 -12.25 -0.71 6.51
CA THR A 316 -12.57 -2.14 6.64
C THR A 316 -11.36 -2.99 6.29
N LEU A 317 -11.30 -4.18 6.89
CA LEU A 317 -10.42 -5.28 6.48
C LEU A 317 -11.30 -6.41 5.95
N THR A 318 -11.13 -6.75 4.69
CA THR A 318 -11.75 -7.94 4.10
C THR A 318 -10.84 -9.14 4.31
N ILE A 319 -11.41 -10.23 4.81
CA ILE A 319 -10.75 -11.52 4.98
C ILE A 319 -11.46 -12.52 4.06
N ALA A 320 -10.74 -13.14 3.14
CA ALA A 320 -11.30 -14.09 2.20
C ALA A 320 -10.50 -15.39 2.15
N GLU A 321 -11.19 -16.51 2.19
CA GLU A 321 -10.59 -17.81 1.89
C GLU A 321 -10.30 -17.92 0.40
N VAL A 322 -9.13 -18.47 0.07
CA VAL A 322 -8.73 -18.73 -1.31
C VAL A 322 -8.88 -20.20 -1.62
N GLY A 323 -9.86 -20.53 -2.47
CA GLY A 323 -10.14 -21.88 -2.94
C GLY A 323 -8.99 -22.50 -3.73
N ASN A 324 -9.02 -23.79 -3.93
CA ASN A 324 -8.01 -24.50 -4.72
C ASN A 324 -8.05 -24.12 -6.22
N ASP A 325 -9.13 -23.50 -6.67
CA ASP A 325 -9.33 -22.95 -8.01
C ASP A 325 -8.98 -21.47 -8.12
N GLY A 326 -8.44 -20.89 -7.06
CA GLY A 326 -8.06 -19.46 -7.00
C GLY A 326 -9.23 -18.50 -6.77
N LYS A 327 -10.44 -19.02 -6.50
CA LYS A 327 -11.60 -18.19 -6.21
C LYS A 327 -11.65 -17.76 -4.76
N PHE A 328 -12.29 -16.62 -4.54
CA PHE A 328 -12.46 -16.02 -3.22
C PHE A 328 -13.79 -16.41 -2.58
N HIS A 329 -13.75 -16.74 -1.31
CA HIS A 329 -14.91 -16.91 -0.46
C HIS A 329 -14.82 -15.94 0.71
N LEU A 330 -15.70 -14.94 0.76
CA LEU A 330 -15.71 -13.98 1.85
C LEU A 330 -15.86 -14.71 3.20
N LYS A 331 -14.89 -14.54 4.08
CA LYS A 331 -14.92 -15.07 5.44
C LYS A 331 -15.45 -14.05 6.44
N ASP A 332 -14.90 -12.82 6.40
CA ASP A 332 -15.30 -11.74 7.29
C ASP A 332 -15.00 -10.37 6.69
N THR A 333 -15.65 -9.34 7.23
CA THR A 333 -15.34 -7.93 6.99
C THR A 333 -15.26 -7.22 8.34
N VAL A 334 -14.04 -6.97 8.81
CA VAL A 334 -13.74 -6.40 10.11
C VAL A 334 -13.67 -4.87 10.00
N PRO A 335 -14.42 -4.10 10.80
CA PRO A 335 -14.27 -2.65 10.86
C PRO A 335 -12.87 -2.27 11.35
N THR A 336 -12.23 -1.33 10.68
CA THR A 336 -10.90 -0.79 11.03
C THR A 336 -10.96 0.72 11.27
N VAL A 337 -9.90 1.44 10.94
CA VAL A 337 -9.82 2.90 11.01
C VAL A 337 -9.54 3.49 9.64
N LYS A 338 -9.94 4.74 9.43
CA LYS A 338 -9.56 5.47 8.21
C LYS A 338 -8.04 5.59 8.13
N GLY A 339 -7.50 5.35 6.93
CA GLY A 339 -6.05 5.34 6.71
C GLY A 339 -5.37 3.98 6.92
N ALA A 340 -6.06 2.96 7.47
CA ALA A 340 -5.55 1.59 7.55
C ALA A 340 -5.50 0.99 6.14
N ARG A 341 -4.36 1.12 5.46
CA ARG A 341 -4.16 0.77 4.05
C ARG A 341 -3.15 -0.35 3.82
N GLY A 342 -2.36 -0.67 4.83
CA GLY A 342 -1.34 -1.73 4.77
C GLY A 342 -1.67 -2.85 5.73
N VAL A 343 -1.38 -4.07 5.32
CA VAL A 343 -1.54 -5.28 6.13
C VAL A 343 -0.37 -6.23 5.87
N VAL A 344 0.10 -6.91 6.93
CA VAL A 344 0.99 -8.08 6.83
C VAL A 344 0.45 -9.20 7.71
N THR A 345 0.60 -10.44 7.24
CA THR A 345 0.15 -11.63 7.95
C THR A 345 1.22 -12.13 8.92
N GLY A 346 0.80 -12.39 10.14
CA GLY A 346 1.58 -13.09 11.16
C GLY A 346 1.40 -14.61 11.09
N LYS A 347 1.41 -15.27 12.24
CA LYS A 347 1.21 -16.72 12.34
C LYS A 347 -0.28 -17.08 12.34
N GLY A 348 -0.64 -18.10 11.57
CA GLY A 348 -2.02 -18.59 11.47
C GLY A 348 -2.94 -17.52 10.86
N GLU A 349 -3.96 -17.12 11.61
CA GLU A 349 -4.95 -16.11 11.20
C GLU A 349 -4.63 -14.71 11.76
N THR A 350 -3.48 -14.51 12.41
CA THR A 350 -3.04 -13.20 12.88
C THR A 350 -2.65 -12.30 11.71
N ALA A 351 -3.02 -11.03 11.79
CA ALA A 351 -2.58 -10.01 10.85
C ALA A 351 -2.31 -8.68 11.56
N TYR A 352 -1.50 -7.85 10.96
CA TYR A 352 -1.15 -6.54 11.47
C TYR A 352 -1.52 -5.48 10.44
N LEU A 353 -2.14 -4.38 10.89
CA LEU A 353 -2.52 -3.26 10.04
C LEU A 353 -1.92 -1.98 10.59
N ILE A 354 -1.69 -1.02 9.72
CA ILE A 354 -1.25 0.32 10.12
C ILE A 354 -2.44 1.18 10.55
N ASP A 355 -2.26 1.95 11.62
CA ASP A 355 -3.12 3.06 12.00
C ASP A 355 -2.27 4.34 12.03
N PRO A 356 -2.10 4.99 10.84
CA PRO A 356 -1.16 6.10 10.71
C PRO A 356 -1.63 7.36 11.44
N ALA A 357 -2.92 7.56 11.64
CA ALA A 357 -3.46 8.74 12.31
C ALA A 357 -3.07 8.81 13.79
N GLU A 358 -2.99 7.64 14.43
CA GLU A 358 -2.70 7.50 15.85
C GLU A 358 -1.28 6.97 16.12
N GLY A 359 -0.47 6.74 15.08
CA GLY A 359 0.89 6.24 15.22
C GLY A 359 0.98 4.88 15.91
N ARG A 360 0.17 3.92 15.47
CA ARG A 360 0.10 2.58 16.08
C ARG A 360 -0.16 1.49 15.06
N ILE A 361 -0.03 0.26 15.53
CA ILE A 361 -0.39 -0.95 14.79
C ILE A 361 -1.65 -1.57 15.39
N LEU A 362 -2.53 -2.04 14.53
CA LEU A 362 -3.69 -2.85 14.90
C LEU A 362 -3.35 -4.31 14.64
N LYS A 363 -3.33 -5.13 15.69
CA LYS A 363 -3.15 -6.58 15.61
C LYS A 363 -4.52 -7.25 15.55
N LEU A 364 -4.79 -7.93 14.46
CA LEU A 364 -5.96 -8.79 14.29
C LEU A 364 -5.70 -10.13 14.94
N ILE A 365 -6.59 -10.56 15.80
CA ILE A 365 -6.55 -11.90 16.41
C ILE A 365 -7.92 -12.55 16.31
N ARG A 366 -7.96 -13.86 16.16
CA ARG A 366 -9.19 -14.64 16.25
C ARG A 366 -9.60 -14.78 17.71
N LYS A 367 -10.88 -14.58 18.03
CA LYS A 367 -11.47 -14.73 19.37
C LYS A 367 -11.54 -16.19 19.81
#